data_8f3861a6f5e03a0b248f33ee0115e0e9
#
_entry.id   8f3861a6f5e03a0b248f33ee0115e0e9
#
_cell.length_a   1.000
_cell.length_b   1.000
_cell.length_c   1.000
_cell.angle_alpha   90.00
_cell.angle_beta   90.00
_cell.angle_gamma   90.00
#
_symmetry.space_group_name_H-M   'P 1'
#
loop_
_entity.id
_entity.type
_entity.pdbx_description
1 polymer ?
#
loop_
_entity_poly.entity_id
_entity_poly.type
_entity_poly.pdbx_seq_one_letter_code
_entity_poly.pdbx_strand_id
1 'polypeptide(L)' 'MRKIKYSKDVDALLIELSDKPIDYAEEEEEGQIIIHFSPEGEPVLIEILDAKEFVLNTLSSVIKEKEVTI' A
#
# COMPACT_ATOMS: atom_id res chain seq x y z
N MET A 1 -4.13 -8.03 13.63
CA MET A 1 -2.81 -8.58 13.29
C MET A 1 -2.32 -7.99 11.98
N ARG A 2 -1.07 -7.65 11.91
CA ARG A 2 -0.51 -7.05 10.71
C ARG A 2 0.16 -8.10 9.85
N LYS A 3 -0.11 -8.05 8.57
CA LYS A 3 0.43 -9.03 7.63
C LYS A 3 0.59 -8.37 6.28
N ILE A 4 1.68 -8.70 5.60
CA ILE A 4 1.95 -8.20 4.26
C ILE A 4 2.01 -9.38 3.32
N LYS A 5 1.25 -9.29 2.22
CA LYS A 5 1.24 -10.32 1.19
C LYS A 5 1.48 -9.68 -0.16
N TYR A 6 2.21 -10.36 -1.01
CA TYR A 6 2.40 -9.91 -2.38
C TYR A 6 1.76 -10.91 -3.32
N SER A 7 0.89 -10.42 -4.21
CA SER A 7 0.28 -11.24 -5.24
C SER A 7 1.06 -11.06 -6.53
N LYS A 8 1.83 -12.07 -6.88
CA LYS A 8 2.69 -12.02 -8.05
C LYS A 8 1.89 -11.96 -9.34
N ASP A 9 0.74 -12.62 -9.37
CA ASP A 9 -0.07 -12.72 -10.59
C ASP A 9 -0.60 -11.38 -11.05
N VAL A 10 -0.94 -10.51 -10.12
CA VAL A 10 -1.51 -9.20 -10.44
C VAL A 10 -0.62 -8.05 -9.98
N ASP A 11 0.57 -8.36 -9.46
CA ASP A 11 1.53 -7.36 -9.00
C ASP A 11 0.88 -6.40 -7.99
N ALA A 12 0.24 -6.96 -6.98
CA ALA A 12 -0.42 -6.18 -5.95
C ALA A 12 0.14 -6.52 -4.59
N LEU A 13 0.34 -5.48 -3.78
CA LEU A 13 0.80 -5.63 -2.41
C LEU A 13 -0.39 -5.41 -1.49
N LEU A 14 -0.61 -6.35 -0.58
CA LEU A 14 -1.73 -6.29 0.35
C LEU A 14 -1.18 -6.17 1.76
N ILE A 15 -1.59 -5.13 2.46
CA ILE A 15 -1.15 -4.88 3.83
C ILE A 15 -2.37 -4.97 4.74
N GLU A 16 -2.44 -6.04 5.53
CA GLU A 16 -3.54 -6.25 6.46
C GLU A 16 -3.18 -5.62 7.80
N LEU A 17 -3.99 -4.68 8.23
CA LEU A 17 -3.74 -3.94 9.45
C LEU A 17 -4.54 -4.45 10.63
N SER A 18 -5.72 -5.02 10.37
CA SER A 18 -6.55 -5.59 11.41
C SER A 18 -7.48 -6.62 10.79
N ASP A 19 -8.20 -7.34 11.65
CA ASP A 19 -9.17 -8.33 11.18
C ASP A 19 -10.60 -7.83 11.31
N LYS A 20 -10.79 -6.53 11.47
CA LYS A 20 -12.12 -5.96 11.54
C LYS A 20 -12.83 -6.07 10.21
N PRO A 21 -14.16 -6.08 10.21
CA PRO A 21 -14.89 -6.14 8.93
C PRO A 21 -14.68 -4.87 8.12
N ILE A 22 -14.71 -5.02 6.81
CA ILE A 22 -14.55 -3.90 5.89
C ILE A 22 -15.92 -3.36 5.53
N ASP A 23 -16.07 -2.04 5.58
CA ASP A 23 -17.32 -1.38 5.27
C ASP A 23 -17.23 -0.60 3.95
N TYR A 24 -16.14 0.14 3.75
CA TYR A 24 -15.98 0.95 2.54
C TYR A 24 -14.50 1.08 2.20
N ALA A 25 -14.24 1.61 1.00
CA ALA A 25 -12.88 1.78 0.53
C ALA A 25 -12.73 3.14 -0.11
N GLU A 26 -11.51 3.68 -0.05
CA GLU A 26 -11.16 4.93 -0.71
C GLU A 26 -9.94 4.70 -1.59
N GLU A 27 -9.94 5.33 -2.76
CA GLU A 27 -8.82 5.24 -3.68
C GLU A 27 -7.93 6.47 -3.55
N GLU A 28 -6.63 6.23 -3.54
CA GLU A 28 -5.63 7.29 -3.50
C GLU A 28 -4.68 7.09 -4.67
N GLU A 29 -3.92 8.15 -5.00
CA GLU A 29 -2.92 8.09 -6.07
C GLU A 29 -3.51 7.56 -7.36
N GLU A 30 -4.66 8.12 -7.74
CA GLU A 30 -5.35 7.78 -8.99
C GLU A 30 -5.67 6.29 -9.09
N GLY A 31 -6.02 5.68 -7.97
CA GLY A 31 -6.42 4.28 -7.95
C GLY A 31 -5.29 3.31 -7.72
N GLN A 32 -4.06 3.79 -7.59
CA GLN A 32 -2.94 2.91 -7.33
C GLN A 32 -2.96 2.36 -5.91
N ILE A 33 -3.52 3.13 -4.97
CA ILE A 33 -3.62 2.71 -3.58
C ILE A 33 -5.09 2.68 -3.21
N ILE A 34 -5.53 1.56 -2.64
CA ILE A 34 -6.92 1.39 -2.19
C ILE A 34 -6.87 1.08 -0.71
N ILE A 35 -7.53 1.90 0.09
CA ILE A 35 -7.58 1.72 1.54
C ILE A 35 -8.98 1.30 1.92
N HIS A 36 -9.09 0.14 2.57
CA HIS A 36 -10.36 -0.39 3.04
C HIS A 36 -10.53 -0.06 4.52
N PHE A 37 -11.71 0.42 4.88
CA PHE A 37 -11.99 0.90 6.23
C PHE A 37 -13.09 0.10 6.89
N SER A 38 -13.01 0.03 8.22
CA SER A 38 -14.07 -0.56 9.02
C SER A 38 -15.23 0.42 9.17
N PRO A 39 -16.37 -0.04 9.70
CA PRO A 39 -17.49 0.88 9.97
C PRO A 39 -17.12 2.04 10.87
N GLU A 40 -16.12 1.87 11.72
CA GLU A 40 -15.66 2.94 12.60
C GLU A 40 -14.67 3.89 11.94
N GLY A 41 -14.33 3.66 10.69
CA GLY A 41 -13.40 4.52 9.98
C GLY A 41 -11.94 4.21 10.19
N GLU A 42 -11.62 3.02 10.69
CA GLU A 42 -10.24 2.61 10.90
C GLU A 42 -9.74 1.83 9.68
N PRO A 43 -8.51 2.06 9.24
CA PRO A 43 -8.00 1.31 8.09
C PRO A 43 -7.79 -0.16 8.46
N VAL A 44 -8.28 -1.05 7.59
CA VAL A 44 -8.23 -2.48 7.80
C VAL A 44 -7.26 -3.14 6.83
N LEU A 45 -7.28 -2.71 5.57
CA LEU A 45 -6.49 -3.33 4.52
C LEU A 45 -6.06 -2.27 3.53
N ILE A 46 -4.80 -2.31 3.13
CA ILE A 46 -4.29 -1.43 2.09
C ILE A 46 -3.86 -2.29 0.91
N GLU A 47 -4.36 -1.94 -0.29
CA GLU A 47 -3.93 -2.59 -1.53
C GLU A 47 -3.12 -1.61 -2.35
N ILE A 48 -1.96 -2.04 -2.80
CA ILE A 48 -1.11 -1.23 -3.67
C ILE A 48 -0.99 -1.96 -4.99
N LEU A 49 -1.52 -1.35 -6.05
CA LEU A 49 -1.47 -1.91 -7.40
C LEU A 49 -0.19 -1.45 -8.09
N ASP A 50 0.26 -2.22 -9.09
CA ASP A 50 1.54 -1.97 -9.73
C ASP A 50 2.63 -1.84 -8.67
N ALA A 51 2.69 -2.81 -7.79
CA ALA A 51 3.47 -2.70 -6.57
C ALA A 51 4.97 -2.60 -6.84
N LYS A 52 5.48 -3.28 -7.87
CA LYS A 52 6.91 -3.19 -8.17
C LYS A 52 7.32 -1.78 -8.51
N GLU A 53 6.52 -1.12 -9.35
CA GLU A 53 6.82 0.24 -9.75
C GLU A 53 6.70 1.20 -8.59
N PHE A 54 5.68 0.99 -7.76
CA PHE A 54 5.48 1.80 -6.57
C PHE A 54 6.70 1.73 -5.64
N VAL A 55 7.20 0.51 -5.40
CA VAL A 55 8.35 0.30 -4.51
C VAL A 55 9.59 0.94 -5.12
N LEU A 56 9.81 0.74 -6.41
CA LEU A 56 10.98 1.31 -7.07
C LEU A 56 10.97 2.84 -7.04
N ASN A 57 9.82 3.44 -7.28
CA ASN A 57 9.71 4.89 -7.24
C ASN A 57 9.95 5.43 -5.84
N THR A 58 9.41 4.74 -4.84
CA THR A 58 9.59 5.15 -3.45
C THR A 58 11.05 5.06 -3.03
N LEU A 59 11.71 3.96 -3.39
CA LEU A 59 13.12 3.79 -3.07
C LEU A 59 14.00 4.79 -3.80
N SER A 60 13.66 5.09 -5.05
CA SER A 60 14.42 6.08 -5.81
C SER A 60 14.36 7.45 -5.15
N SER A 61 13.20 7.84 -4.66
CA SER A 61 13.07 9.11 -3.94
C SER A 61 13.93 9.15 -2.70
N VAL A 62 13.92 8.07 -1.93
CA VAL A 62 14.70 8.00 -0.70
C VAL A 62 16.19 8.05 -1.01
N ILE A 63 16.62 7.32 -2.04
CA ILE A 63 18.02 7.29 -2.42
C ILE A 63 18.50 8.67 -2.87
N LYS A 64 17.70 9.37 -3.64
CA LYS A 64 18.05 10.71 -4.08
C LYS A 64 18.28 11.67 -2.93
N GLU A 65 17.49 11.53 -1.88
CA GLU A 65 17.66 12.39 -0.71
C GLU A 65 18.95 12.07 0.02
N LYS A 66 19.42 10.84 -0.06
CA LYS A 66 20.55 10.38 0.74
C LYS A 66 21.89 10.47 0.03
N GLU A 67 21.89 10.52 -1.28
CA GLU A 67 23.14 10.37 -2.01
C GLU A 67 23.92 11.65 -2.18
N VAL A 68 23.47 12.71 -1.58
CA VAL A 68 24.06 14.03 -1.77
C VAL A 68 25.55 14.05 -1.46
N THR A 69 25.98 13.16 -0.63
CA THR A 69 27.35 13.16 -0.12
C THR A 69 28.30 12.23 -0.85
N ILE A 70 27.86 11.63 -1.90
CA ILE A 70 28.72 10.68 -2.60
C ILE A 70 29.71 11.35 -3.51
#